data_a050f04f67f250971aea761f0aaa8816
#
_entry.id   a050f04f67f250971aea761f0aaa8816
#
_cell.length_a   1.000
_cell.length_b   1.000
_cell.length_c   1.000
_cell.angle_alpha   90.00
_cell.angle_beta   90.00
_cell.angle_gamma   90.00
#
_symmetry.space_group_name_H-M   'P 1'
#
loop_
_entity.id
_entity.type
_entity.pdbx_description
1 polymer ?
#
loop_
_entity_poly.entity_id
_entity_poly.type
_entity_poly.pdbx_seq_one_letter_code
_entity_poly.pdbx_strand_id
1 'polypeptide(L)'
;MDTQYLHLLQAMPIFGGIHEPALELLLQHCPEVSIKADNYFFKEGDSANSLFILKEGKVLVLKSEHIKLQYLARGDCFGEMALIDLNPRSASVLVIEDCIALEI
;
A
#
# COMPACT_ATOMS: atom_id res chain seq x y z
N MET A 1 17.42 -1.72 6.62
CA MET A 1 16.20 -1.83 5.78
C MET A 1 15.87 -3.28 5.55
N ASP A 2 14.61 -3.64 5.67
CA ASP A 2 14.17 -5.02 5.46
C ASP A 2 14.19 -5.34 3.96
N THR A 3 14.96 -6.36 3.56
CA THR A 3 15.08 -6.77 2.15
C THR A 3 13.77 -7.31 1.58
N GLN A 4 12.84 -7.71 2.44
CA GLN A 4 11.52 -8.19 2.05
C GLN A 4 10.77 -7.14 1.22
N TYR A 5 10.87 -5.86 1.57
CA TYR A 5 10.21 -4.80 0.84
C TYR A 5 10.86 -4.54 -0.52
N LEU A 6 12.17 -4.72 -0.61
CA LEU A 6 12.87 -4.60 -1.88
C LEU A 6 12.37 -5.64 -2.88
N HIS A 7 12.25 -6.90 -2.46
CA HIS A 7 11.78 -7.97 -3.32
C HIS A 7 10.33 -7.73 -3.76
N LEU A 8 9.50 -7.23 -2.84
CA LEU A 8 8.10 -6.92 -3.14
C LEU A 8 8.01 -5.84 -4.22
N LEU A 9 8.78 -4.77 -4.08
CA LEU A 9 8.79 -3.68 -5.06
C LEU A 9 9.34 -4.13 -6.42
N GLN A 10 10.40 -4.93 -6.42
CA GLN A 10 10.99 -5.42 -7.67
C GLN A 10 10.04 -6.32 -8.44
N ALA A 11 9.10 -6.98 -7.77
CA ALA A 11 8.10 -7.82 -8.41
C ALA A 11 7.00 -7.02 -9.09
N MET A 12 6.88 -5.72 -8.80
CA MET A 12 5.87 -4.86 -9.42
C MET A 12 6.36 -4.36 -10.77
N PRO A 13 5.48 -4.33 -11.80
CA PRO A 13 5.87 -3.85 -13.12
C PRO A 13 6.45 -2.44 -13.13
N ILE A 14 5.95 -1.56 -12.28
CA ILE A 14 6.39 -0.17 -12.24
C ILE A 14 7.82 -0.02 -11.70
N PHE A 15 8.30 -0.98 -10.91
CA PHE A 15 9.64 -0.93 -10.30
C PHE A 15 10.59 -2.00 -10.82
N GLY A 16 10.12 -2.86 -11.71
CA GLY A 16 10.86 -4.06 -12.14
C GLY A 16 12.19 -3.77 -12.82
N GLY A 17 12.38 -2.58 -13.38
CA GLY A 17 13.63 -2.20 -14.05
C GLY A 17 14.58 -1.38 -13.17
N ILE A 18 14.25 -1.18 -11.90
CA ILE A 18 15.03 -0.34 -11.01
C ILE A 18 15.99 -1.19 -10.18
N HIS A 19 17.26 -0.80 -10.13
CA HIS A 19 18.28 -1.51 -9.36
C HIS A 19 18.02 -1.41 -7.86
N GLU A 20 18.42 -2.45 -7.12
CA GLU A 20 18.21 -2.54 -5.68
C GLU A 20 18.70 -1.31 -4.89
N PRO A 21 19.90 -0.75 -5.14
CA PRO A 21 20.34 0.44 -4.42
C PRO A 21 19.41 1.65 -4.58
N ALA A 22 18.81 1.81 -5.78
CA ALA A 22 17.88 2.90 -6.03
C ALA A 22 16.56 2.69 -5.29
N LEU A 23 16.05 1.45 -5.25
CA LEU A 23 14.84 1.12 -4.49
C LEU A 23 15.07 1.30 -2.99
N GLU A 24 16.24 0.91 -2.50
CA GLU A 24 16.58 1.07 -1.08
C GLU A 24 16.61 2.54 -0.70
N LEU A 25 17.19 3.39 -1.55
CA LEU A 25 17.20 4.83 -1.34
C LEU A 25 15.78 5.40 -1.34
N LEU A 26 14.93 4.95 -2.26
CA LEU A 26 13.53 5.35 -2.33
C LEU A 26 12.81 5.03 -1.02
N LEU A 27 12.96 3.80 -0.51
CA LEU A 27 12.31 3.38 0.73
C LEU A 27 12.78 4.17 1.94
N GLN A 28 14.04 4.60 1.98
CA GLN A 28 14.58 5.41 3.06
C GLN A 28 13.96 6.80 3.11
N HIS A 29 13.50 7.31 1.97
CA HIS A 29 12.92 8.65 1.87
C HIS A 29 11.39 8.66 1.87
N CYS A 30 10.75 7.49 1.91
CA CYS A 30 9.30 7.42 1.96
C CYS A 30 8.80 7.66 3.37
N PRO A 31 7.75 8.47 3.55
CA PRO A 31 7.18 8.70 4.87
C PRO A 31 6.48 7.45 5.40
N GLU A 32 6.49 7.30 6.72
CA GLU A 32 5.64 6.34 7.41
C GLU A 32 4.34 7.01 7.77
N VAL A 33 3.24 6.31 7.56
CA VAL A 33 1.92 6.76 8.01
C VAL A 33 1.38 5.76 9.02
N SER A 34 0.73 6.28 10.06
CA SER A 34 0.10 5.47 11.10
C SER A 34 -1.40 5.74 11.07
N ILE A 35 -2.18 4.67 10.99
CA ILE A 35 -3.64 4.78 10.95
C ILE A 35 -4.22 3.81 11.97
N LYS A 36 -5.11 4.32 12.80
CA LYS A 36 -5.75 3.55 13.85
C LYS A 36 -6.88 2.69 13.30
N ALA A 37 -7.20 1.63 14.02
CA ALA A 37 -8.32 0.75 13.70
C ALA A 37 -9.61 1.56 13.48
N ASP A 38 -10.48 1.07 12.62
CA ASP A 38 -11.75 1.66 12.23
C ASP A 38 -11.65 2.91 11.34
N ASN A 39 -10.44 3.28 10.94
CA ASN A 39 -10.21 4.34 9.95
C ASN A 39 -9.83 3.72 8.61
N TYR A 40 -9.76 4.54 7.57
CA TYR A 40 -9.43 4.08 6.22
C TYR A 40 -8.10 4.65 5.75
N PHE A 41 -7.33 3.87 5.00
CA PHE A 41 -6.22 4.42 4.22
C PHE A 41 -6.75 5.28 3.07
N PHE A 42 -7.78 4.78 2.40
CA PHE A 42 -8.50 5.52 1.37
C PHE A 42 -9.84 4.84 1.14
N LYS A 43 -10.74 5.55 0.49
CA LYS A 43 -12.06 5.04 0.14
C LYS A 43 -12.21 4.95 -1.36
N GLU A 44 -13.06 4.04 -1.80
CA GLU A 44 -13.41 3.89 -3.20
C GLU A 44 -13.83 5.24 -3.77
N GLY A 45 -13.27 5.59 -4.95
CA GLY A 45 -13.54 6.89 -5.58
C GLY A 45 -12.57 8.00 -5.22
N ASP A 46 -11.75 7.83 -4.18
CA ASP A 46 -10.75 8.84 -3.80
C ASP A 46 -9.70 8.99 -4.89
N SER A 47 -9.12 10.18 -4.96
CA SER A 47 -7.96 10.42 -5.82
C SER A 47 -6.81 9.53 -5.37
N ALA A 48 -6.07 8.99 -6.35
CA ALA A 48 -5.04 8.01 -6.08
C ALA A 48 -3.71 8.47 -6.66
N ASN A 49 -2.71 8.65 -5.80
CA ASN A 49 -1.38 9.13 -6.21
C ASN A 49 -0.23 8.44 -5.48
N SER A 50 -0.51 7.40 -4.71
CA SER A 50 0.53 6.69 -3.98
C SER A 50 0.12 5.24 -3.73
N LEU A 51 1.13 4.40 -3.44
CA LEU A 51 0.90 3.04 -2.98
C LEU A 51 1.39 2.91 -1.54
N PHE A 52 0.98 1.85 -0.86
CA PHE A 52 1.33 1.61 0.53
C PHE A 52 1.88 0.21 0.73
N ILE A 53 2.89 0.09 1.60
CA ILE A 53 3.42 -1.21 2.05
C ILE A 53 3.18 -1.30 3.55
N LEU A 54 2.45 -2.32 3.99
CA LEU A 54 2.18 -2.52 5.41
C LEU A 54 3.44 -3.00 6.13
N LYS A 55 3.84 -2.29 7.17
CA LYS A 55 4.90 -2.69 8.09
C LYS A 55 4.33 -3.39 9.31
N GLU A 56 3.17 -2.96 9.78
CA GLU A 56 2.47 -3.52 10.93
C GLU A 56 0.97 -3.37 10.73
N GLY A 57 0.20 -4.26 11.34
CA GLY A 57 -1.24 -4.17 11.38
C GLY A 57 -1.94 -5.02 10.35
N LYS A 58 -3.23 -4.77 10.20
CA LYS A 58 -4.09 -5.54 9.31
C LYS A 58 -5.14 -4.64 8.71
N VAL A 59 -5.40 -4.80 7.41
CA VAL A 59 -6.44 -4.06 6.69
C VAL A 59 -7.38 -5.02 5.98
N LEU A 60 -8.58 -4.53 5.67
CA LEU A 60 -9.58 -5.23 4.88
C LEU A 60 -9.87 -4.41 3.63
N VAL A 61 -9.72 -5.03 2.47
CA VAL A 61 -10.06 -4.40 1.19
C VAL A 61 -11.54 -4.64 0.94
N LEU A 62 -12.30 -3.55 0.74
CA LEU A 62 -13.75 -3.57 0.55
C LEU A 62 -14.12 -2.92 -0.77
N LYS A 63 -15.16 -3.46 -1.42
CA LYS A 63 -15.77 -2.83 -2.57
C LYS A 63 -17.23 -2.54 -2.27
N SER A 64 -17.70 -1.34 -2.64
CA SER A 64 -19.08 -0.89 -2.41
C SER A 64 -19.49 -0.96 -0.93
N GLU A 65 -18.53 -0.79 -0.05
CA GLU A 65 -18.68 -0.76 1.41
C GLU A 65 -19.11 -2.08 2.05
N HIS A 66 -19.59 -3.03 1.29
CA HIS A 66 -20.14 -4.30 1.82
C HIS A 66 -19.42 -5.53 1.34
N ILE A 67 -18.75 -5.48 0.19
CA ILE A 67 -18.11 -6.64 -0.39
C ILE A 67 -16.68 -6.74 0.10
N LYS A 68 -16.42 -7.74 0.95
CA LYS A 68 -15.07 -8.00 1.47
C LYS A 68 -14.29 -8.75 0.42
N LEU A 69 -13.21 -8.15 -0.08
CA LEU A 69 -12.38 -8.76 -1.10
C LEU A 69 -11.26 -9.60 -0.51
N GLN A 70 -10.47 -9.03 0.41
CA GLN A 70 -9.38 -9.76 1.06
C GLN A 70 -8.83 -8.97 2.23
N TYR A 71 -8.15 -9.69 3.13
CA TYR A 71 -7.37 -9.09 4.21
C TYR A 71 -5.92 -9.00 3.78
N LEU A 72 -5.24 -7.92 4.16
CA LEU A 72 -3.81 -7.73 3.94
C LEU A 72 -3.14 -7.48 5.29
N ALA A 73 -1.88 -7.89 5.40
CA ALA A 73 -1.13 -7.81 6.64
C ALA A 73 0.32 -7.37 6.35
N ARG A 74 1.19 -7.50 7.35
CA ARG A 74 2.60 -7.12 7.23
C ARG A 74 3.24 -7.71 5.99
N GLY A 75 3.92 -6.86 5.24
CA GLY A 75 4.62 -7.25 4.01
C GLY A 75 3.77 -7.12 2.75
N ASP A 76 2.47 -6.92 2.88
CA ASP A 76 1.59 -6.75 1.73
C ASP A 76 1.58 -5.30 1.25
N CYS A 77 1.32 -5.14 -0.04
CA CYS A 77 1.28 -3.86 -0.70
C CYS A 77 -0.12 -3.64 -1.28
N PHE A 78 -0.57 -2.41 -1.28
CA PHE A 78 -1.87 -2.08 -1.87
C PHE A 78 -1.86 -0.67 -2.44
N GLY A 79 -2.78 -0.42 -3.37
CA GLY A 79 -2.91 0.89 -4.01
C GLY A 79 -2.00 1.09 -5.21
N GLU A 80 -1.27 0.07 -5.67
CA GLU A 80 -0.30 0.19 -6.75
C GLU A 80 -0.92 0.57 -8.09
N MET A 81 -2.17 0.22 -8.33
CA MET A 81 -2.84 0.56 -9.60
C MET A 81 -2.93 2.07 -9.81
N ALA A 82 -2.96 2.84 -8.72
CA ALA A 82 -3.01 4.29 -8.79
C ALA A 82 -1.81 4.89 -9.52
N LEU A 83 -0.65 4.24 -9.44
CA LEU A 83 0.58 4.71 -10.07
C LEU A 83 0.66 4.34 -11.55
N ILE A 84 -0.17 3.39 -11.98
CA ILE A 84 -0.14 2.86 -13.34
C ILE A 84 -1.17 3.56 -14.23
N ASP A 85 -2.42 3.65 -13.78
CA ASP A 85 -3.52 4.13 -14.62
C ASP A 85 -4.12 5.48 -14.18
N LEU A 86 -3.73 5.99 -13.03
CA LEU A 86 -4.19 7.28 -12.48
C LEU A 86 -5.71 7.38 -12.28
N ASN A 87 -6.41 6.26 -12.29
CA ASN A 87 -7.84 6.23 -12.02
C ASN A 87 -8.12 6.41 -10.53
N PRO A 88 -9.32 6.85 -10.14
CA PRO A 88 -9.71 6.87 -8.73
C PRO A 88 -9.59 5.47 -8.10
N ARG A 89 -9.50 5.42 -6.79
CA ARG A 89 -9.41 4.16 -6.06
C ARG A 89 -10.58 3.24 -6.40
N SER A 90 -10.30 2.01 -6.78
CA SER A 90 -11.32 1.03 -7.16
C SER A 90 -11.92 0.30 -5.97
N ALA A 91 -11.35 0.45 -4.78
CA ALA A 91 -11.80 -0.19 -3.54
C ALA A 91 -11.41 0.66 -2.36
N SER A 92 -12.03 0.39 -1.21
CA SER A 92 -11.67 1.02 0.06
C SER A 92 -10.75 0.11 0.85
N VAL A 93 -9.86 0.68 1.67
CA VAL A 93 -8.98 -0.09 2.54
C VAL A 93 -9.23 0.36 3.98
N LEU A 94 -9.92 -0.50 4.73
CA LEU A 94 -10.30 -0.26 6.12
C LEU A 94 -9.27 -0.87 7.06
N VAL A 95 -8.82 -0.10 8.04
CA VAL A 95 -7.87 -0.56 9.04
C VAL A 95 -8.61 -1.39 10.10
N ILE A 96 -8.22 -2.65 10.25
CA ILE A 96 -8.80 -3.59 11.22
C ILE A 96 -8.00 -3.56 12.53
N GLU A 97 -6.67 -3.55 12.42
CA GLU A 97 -5.76 -3.40 13.56
C GLU A 97 -4.86 -2.20 13.26
N ASP A 98 -4.50 -1.44 14.27
CA ASP A 98 -3.65 -0.24 14.09
C ASP A 98 -2.50 -0.54 13.15
N CYS A 99 -2.35 0.29 12.14
CA CYS A 99 -1.38 0.07 11.07
C CYS A 99 -0.27 1.10 11.03
N ILE A 100 0.91 0.62 10.60
CA ILE A 100 2.01 1.47 10.16
C ILE A 100 2.35 1.03 8.75
N ALA A 101 2.43 1.98 7.83
CA ALA A 101 2.73 1.70 6.42
C ALA A 101 3.71 2.70 5.85
N LEU A 102 4.43 2.29 4.82
CA LEU A 102 5.23 3.20 4.01
C LEU A 102 4.36 3.69 2.86
N GLU A 103 4.36 5.00 2.64
CA GLU A 103 3.67 5.62 1.51
C GLU A 103 4.68 5.95 0.41
N ILE A 104 4.46 5.39 -0.75
CA ILE A 104 5.38 5.56 -1.90
C ILE A 104 4.73 6.35 -3.01
#